data_559044edc2bc4dce294c3cb311d69b10
#
_entry.id   559044edc2bc4dce294c3cb311d69b10
#
_cell.length_a   1.000
_cell.length_b   1.000
_cell.length_c   1.000
_cell.angle_alpha   90.00
_cell.angle_beta   90.00
_cell.angle_gamma   90.00
#
_symmetry.space_group_name_H-M   'P 1'
#
loop_
_entity.id
_entity.type
_entity.pdbx_description
1 polymer ?
#
loop_
_entity_poly.entity_id
_entity_poly.type
_entity_poly.pdbx_seq_one_letter_code
_entity_poly.pdbx_strand_id
1 'polypeptide(L)'
;MRSRSFKLKELRKEIEQQKKNLQTNAVKQAPKALVIPEDPVVFARDFFGFDAKDYQAGLLRDKSKRIVVRWSRQAGKTTCIALRAIWFACMHPKTLTLIVAPTLRQSMIMADRIQDFLASLPKDKRSELVEKLQRTTVRFRNGSRIVALPNSPQLLRGYTAAQVITDESGFFKDDRLVFYNVLYPMLSTTDGTLIASSTPWSKDSVFFRMCQAPEFSKHTITCEDVVRSGLVKQSFIDEMRSQLPFDRFQREFMSEFVEDIDAWLTQSLIVSCIDSQLVSYDFQAKPEGDFYVGVDFGKEQDFSVVLVVEKKGSMLRVVHVHCFPLHTEYASVIGYIKSLQDRWKVIRAVYSDVTGVGNYIVEDMVRCGIQGVTGVTFTVKSKEEMATILREKMRNGEVKIPYVPTRKLEDIDLTAELNVEKFELMKTGHLRFSHPEGGHDDVFWSICLAALSAVQAPLPGRGAVMPY
;
A
#
# COMPACT_ATOMS: atom_id res chain seq x y z
N MET A 1 39.61 66.71 35.96
CA MET A 1 38.70 65.67 36.56
C MET A 1 37.19 65.86 36.30
N ARG A 2 36.69 67.03 35.96
CA ARG A 2 35.23 67.23 35.66
C ARG A 2 34.67 66.62 34.39
N SER A 3 35.48 66.36 33.38
CA SER A 3 35.04 65.84 32.09
C SER A 3 34.65 64.34 32.10
N ARG A 4 35.29 63.48 32.90
CA ARG A 4 35.00 62.03 33.01
C ARG A 4 33.68 61.72 33.72
N SER A 5 33.31 62.53 34.73
CA SER A 5 32.05 62.39 35.47
C SER A 5 30.82 62.72 34.66
N PHE A 6 30.96 63.69 33.74
CA PHE A 6 29.85 64.08 32.85
C PHE A 6 29.55 63.02 31.79
N LYS A 7 30.57 62.47 31.12
CA LYS A 7 30.43 61.35 30.17
C LYS A 7 29.82 60.07 30.80
N LEU A 8 30.18 59.74 32.03
CA LEU A 8 29.62 58.63 32.75
C LEU A 8 28.12 58.79 33.10
N LYS A 9 27.67 60.02 33.33
CA LYS A 9 26.25 60.32 33.58
C LYS A 9 25.42 60.23 32.26
N GLU A 10 25.96 60.66 31.14
CA GLU A 10 25.30 60.53 29.84
C GLU A 10 25.20 59.06 29.40
N LEU A 11 26.28 58.30 29.50
CA LEU A 11 26.25 56.84 29.22
C LEU A 11 25.23 56.08 30.08
N ARG A 12 25.12 56.42 31.35
CA ARG A 12 24.10 55.83 32.23
C ARG A 12 22.67 56.15 31.78
N LYS A 13 22.42 57.36 31.37
CA LYS A 13 21.09 57.75 30.80
C LYS A 13 20.79 57.06 29.50
N GLU A 14 21.76 56.89 28.63
CA GLU A 14 21.57 56.15 27.39
C GLU A 14 21.30 54.68 27.62
N ILE A 15 22.02 54.03 28.56
CA ILE A 15 21.81 52.63 28.95
C ILE A 15 20.42 52.46 29.60
N GLU A 16 19.96 53.39 30.42
CA GLU A 16 18.63 53.35 30.99
C GLU A 16 17.53 53.56 29.93
N GLN A 17 17.77 54.46 28.99
CA GLN A 17 16.85 54.66 27.88
C GLN A 17 16.78 53.43 26.95
N GLN A 18 17.92 52.80 26.65
CA GLN A 18 17.96 51.56 25.88
C GLN A 18 17.30 50.39 26.63
N LYS A 19 17.50 50.27 27.95
CA LYS A 19 16.80 49.28 28.79
C LYS A 19 15.29 49.51 28.80
N LYS A 20 14.82 50.75 28.89
CA LYS A 20 13.39 51.09 28.78
C LYS A 20 12.84 50.77 27.42
N ASN A 21 13.56 51.05 26.34
CA ASN A 21 13.15 50.78 24.98
C ASN A 21 13.12 49.22 24.71
N LEU A 22 14.08 48.47 25.27
CA LEU A 22 14.09 47.02 25.20
C LEU A 22 12.94 46.39 26.03
N GLN A 23 12.62 46.93 27.18
CA GLN A 23 11.46 46.49 27.98
C GLN A 23 10.13 46.86 27.32
N THR A 24 10.02 48.04 26.68
CA THR A 24 8.81 48.47 25.99
C THR A 24 8.59 47.68 24.68
N ASN A 25 9.67 47.30 24.00
CA ASN A 25 9.61 46.43 22.83
C ASN A 25 9.36 44.95 23.20
N ALA A 26 9.84 44.46 24.32
CA ALA A 26 9.56 43.12 24.85
C ALA A 26 8.10 42.95 25.31
N VAL A 27 7.50 44.04 25.83
CA VAL A 27 6.06 44.02 26.22
C VAL A 27 5.13 44.14 25.01
N LYS A 28 5.62 44.63 23.84
CA LYS A 28 4.80 44.76 22.62
C LYS A 28 4.69 43.52 21.75
N GLN A 29 5.41 42.46 22.03
CA GLN A 29 5.33 41.20 21.28
C GLN A 29 5.61 39.99 22.18
N ALA A 30 4.79 39.76 23.20
CA ALA A 30 4.56 38.37 23.58
C ALA A 30 3.83 37.71 22.40
N PRO A 31 4.40 36.68 21.75
CA PRO A 31 3.70 36.01 20.68
C PRO A 31 2.37 35.54 21.27
N LYS A 32 1.24 35.93 20.63
CA LYS A 32 -0.07 35.35 20.96
C LYS A 32 0.10 33.87 20.86
N ALA A 33 -0.02 33.16 21.99
CA ALA A 33 0.04 31.70 22.00
C ALA A 33 -0.86 31.15 20.89
N LEU A 34 -0.33 30.27 20.04
CA LEU A 34 -1.06 29.70 18.91
C LEU A 34 -2.28 28.94 19.44
N VAL A 35 -3.46 29.47 19.17
CA VAL A 35 -4.72 28.86 19.59
C VAL A 35 -5.13 27.82 18.55
N ILE A 36 -5.26 26.58 18.98
CA ILE A 36 -5.77 25.49 18.13
C ILE A 36 -7.30 25.52 18.17
N PRO A 37 -7.99 25.63 17.01
CA PRO A 37 -9.44 25.55 16.95
C PRO A 37 -9.97 24.22 17.50
N GLU A 38 -11.04 24.28 18.28
CA GLU A 38 -11.72 23.07 18.80
C GLU A 38 -12.40 22.26 17.69
N ASP A 39 -12.94 22.96 16.65
CA ASP A 39 -13.52 22.30 15.48
C ASP A 39 -12.37 21.89 14.49
N PRO A 40 -12.20 20.59 14.24
CA PRO A 40 -11.17 20.11 13.32
C PRO A 40 -11.35 20.58 11.87
N VAL A 41 -12.58 20.95 11.46
CA VAL A 41 -12.84 21.51 10.13
C VAL A 41 -12.31 22.95 10.04
N VAL A 42 -12.55 23.74 11.08
CA VAL A 42 -11.98 25.09 11.18
C VAL A 42 -10.46 25.04 11.25
N PHE A 43 -9.91 24.10 12.01
CA PHE A 43 -8.47 23.87 12.05
C PHE A 43 -7.90 23.52 10.67
N ALA A 44 -8.51 22.57 9.96
CA ALA A 44 -8.06 22.15 8.63
C ALA A 44 -8.06 23.32 7.63
N ARG A 45 -9.10 24.16 7.66
CA ARG A 45 -9.21 25.35 6.81
C ARG A 45 -8.19 26.42 7.19
N ASP A 46 -8.12 26.82 8.46
CA ASP A 46 -7.36 28.00 8.89
C ASP A 46 -5.84 27.74 8.96
N PHE A 47 -5.43 26.47 9.10
CA PHE A 47 -4.03 26.10 9.16
C PHE A 47 -3.48 25.61 7.82
N PHE A 48 -4.30 24.89 7.05
CA PHE A 48 -3.84 24.18 5.85
C PHE A 48 -4.59 24.57 4.57
N GLY A 49 -5.56 25.48 4.66
CA GLY A 49 -6.38 25.88 3.51
C GLY A 49 -7.24 24.74 2.95
N PHE A 50 -7.52 23.71 3.78
CA PHE A 50 -8.31 22.57 3.37
C PHE A 50 -9.79 22.85 3.54
N ASP A 51 -10.50 23.03 2.41
CA ASP A 51 -11.93 23.23 2.36
C ASP A 51 -12.63 21.86 2.29
N ALA A 52 -13.04 21.37 3.46
CA ALA A 52 -13.61 20.03 3.59
C ALA A 52 -14.99 19.95 2.95
N LYS A 53 -15.23 18.93 2.12
CA LYS A 53 -16.56 18.56 1.64
C LYS A 53 -17.40 18.04 2.81
N ASP A 54 -18.74 18.04 2.69
CA ASP A 54 -19.64 17.68 3.78
C ASP A 54 -19.31 16.32 4.42
N TYR A 55 -19.05 15.30 3.62
CA TYR A 55 -18.69 13.98 4.13
C TYR A 55 -17.30 13.96 4.80
N GLN A 56 -16.36 14.79 4.33
CA GLN A 56 -15.05 14.96 4.95
C GLN A 56 -15.17 15.69 6.29
N ALA A 57 -15.99 16.74 6.35
CA ALA A 57 -16.31 17.44 7.57
C ALA A 57 -16.99 16.52 8.60
N GLY A 58 -17.88 15.63 8.15
CA GLY A 58 -18.49 14.59 8.98
C GLY A 58 -17.44 13.69 9.65
N LEU A 59 -16.47 13.18 8.89
CA LEU A 59 -15.40 12.36 9.46
C LEU A 59 -14.49 13.16 10.41
N LEU A 60 -14.13 14.39 10.04
CA LEU A 60 -13.29 15.24 10.89
C LEU A 60 -13.93 15.48 12.25
N ARG A 61 -15.23 15.75 12.30
CA ARG A 61 -15.98 16.06 13.53
C ARG A 61 -16.46 14.85 14.31
N ASP A 62 -16.32 13.65 13.79
CA ASP A 62 -16.79 12.44 14.46
C ASP A 62 -16.05 12.20 15.79
N LYS A 63 -16.79 12.18 16.89
CA LYS A 63 -16.25 11.98 18.26
C LYS A 63 -16.35 10.54 18.75
N SER A 64 -16.82 9.63 17.89
CA SER A 64 -16.97 8.21 18.24
C SER A 64 -15.62 7.56 18.54
N LYS A 65 -15.62 6.64 19.51
CA LYS A 65 -14.41 5.88 19.87
C LYS A 65 -14.03 4.81 18.85
N ARG A 66 -15.00 4.38 18.06
CA ARG A 66 -14.85 3.35 17.04
C ARG A 66 -15.40 3.91 15.74
N ILE A 67 -14.53 4.09 14.77
CA ILE A 67 -14.84 4.70 13.47
C ILE A 67 -14.35 3.78 12.37
N VAL A 68 -15.20 3.50 11.40
CA VAL A 68 -14.84 2.76 10.19
C VAL A 68 -15.07 3.63 8.95
N VAL A 69 -14.06 3.70 8.10
CA VAL A 69 -14.03 4.56 6.92
C VAL A 69 -13.87 3.71 5.65
N ARG A 70 -14.92 3.68 4.85
CA ARG A 70 -15.01 2.93 3.61
C ARG A 70 -15.36 3.90 2.46
N TRP A 71 -14.35 4.54 1.93
CA TRP A 71 -14.50 5.57 0.91
C TRP A 71 -13.98 5.13 -0.44
N SER A 72 -14.69 5.54 -1.49
CA SER A 72 -14.27 5.46 -2.87
C SER A 72 -12.85 5.98 -3.08
N ARG A 73 -12.18 5.47 -4.09
CA ARG A 73 -10.93 6.09 -4.58
C ARG A 73 -11.16 7.57 -4.89
N GLN A 74 -10.13 8.38 -4.72
CA GLN A 74 -10.12 9.83 -4.95
C GLN A 74 -11.07 10.64 -4.05
N ALA A 75 -11.70 10.04 -3.03
CA ALA A 75 -12.54 10.75 -2.05
C ALA A 75 -11.75 11.59 -1.02
N GLY A 76 -10.41 11.53 -1.04
CA GLY A 76 -9.56 12.26 -0.10
C GLY A 76 -9.43 11.61 1.28
N LYS A 77 -9.66 10.31 1.40
CA LYS A 77 -9.61 9.53 2.66
C LYS A 77 -8.32 9.78 3.45
N THR A 78 -7.16 9.51 2.86
CA THR A 78 -5.86 9.67 3.51
C THR A 78 -5.58 11.11 3.94
N THR A 79 -5.97 12.09 3.12
CA THR A 79 -5.85 13.52 3.41
C THR A 79 -6.67 13.91 4.65
N CYS A 80 -7.94 13.48 4.69
CA CYS A 80 -8.84 13.79 5.78
C CYS A 80 -8.38 13.15 7.10
N ILE A 81 -7.97 11.88 7.06
CA ILE A 81 -7.47 11.15 8.23
C ILE A 81 -6.15 11.77 8.74
N ALA A 82 -5.25 12.19 7.85
CA ALA A 82 -4.01 12.88 8.21
C ALA A 82 -4.26 14.20 8.93
N LEU A 83 -5.19 15.03 8.43
CA LEU A 83 -5.58 16.28 9.08
C LEU A 83 -6.20 16.05 10.46
N ARG A 84 -7.05 15.03 10.58
CA ARG A 84 -7.63 14.63 11.88
C ARG A 84 -6.54 14.19 12.86
N ALA A 85 -5.54 13.42 12.41
CA ALA A 85 -4.43 12.98 13.25
C ALA A 85 -3.59 14.18 13.77
N ILE A 86 -3.31 15.17 12.90
CA ILE A 86 -2.60 16.39 13.29
C ILE A 86 -3.42 17.18 14.31
N TRP A 87 -4.71 17.42 14.02
CA TRP A 87 -5.60 18.14 14.94
C TRP A 87 -5.65 17.45 16.30
N PHE A 88 -5.85 16.13 16.33
CA PHE A 88 -5.90 15.34 17.56
C PHE A 88 -4.62 15.49 18.37
N ALA A 89 -3.46 15.37 17.73
CA ALA A 89 -2.16 15.54 18.39
C ALA A 89 -1.95 16.96 18.94
N CYS A 90 -2.44 17.99 18.25
CA CYS A 90 -2.35 19.37 18.71
C CYS A 90 -3.28 19.63 19.90
N MET A 91 -4.49 19.07 19.88
CA MET A 91 -5.51 19.29 20.93
C MET A 91 -5.30 18.47 22.18
N HIS A 92 -4.63 17.30 22.10
CA HIS A 92 -4.46 16.38 23.22
C HIS A 92 -2.97 16.24 23.60
N PRO A 93 -2.49 17.03 24.56
CA PRO A 93 -1.09 17.00 24.98
C PRO A 93 -0.65 15.63 25.51
N LYS A 94 0.62 15.28 25.27
CA LYS A 94 1.27 14.04 25.76
C LYS A 94 0.61 12.74 25.29
N THR A 95 -0.14 12.79 24.19
CA THR A 95 -0.78 11.60 23.61
C THR A 95 0.07 10.97 22.52
N LEU A 96 -0.20 9.68 22.25
CA LEU A 96 0.34 8.94 21.14
C LEU A 96 -0.77 8.61 20.15
N THR A 97 -0.56 8.98 18.89
CA THR A 97 -1.31 8.46 17.74
C THR A 97 -0.44 7.45 17.00
N LEU A 98 -0.93 6.22 16.80
CA LEU A 98 -0.28 5.22 15.96
C LEU A 98 -0.98 5.16 14.60
N ILE A 99 -0.18 5.15 13.53
CA ILE A 99 -0.63 4.85 12.17
C ILE A 99 -0.10 3.48 11.82
N VAL A 100 -1.00 2.55 11.51
CA VAL A 100 -0.67 1.16 11.19
C VAL A 100 -1.19 0.82 9.81
N ALA A 101 -0.35 0.26 8.94
CA ALA A 101 -0.73 -0.18 7.60
C ALA A 101 -0.11 -1.55 7.28
N PRO A 102 -0.52 -2.25 6.21
CA PRO A 102 0.01 -3.57 5.89
C PRO A 102 1.54 -3.63 5.81
N THR A 103 2.16 -2.57 5.31
CA THR A 103 3.63 -2.44 5.22
C THR A 103 4.11 -1.11 5.81
N LEU A 104 5.40 -1.04 6.18
CA LEU A 104 6.01 0.23 6.59
C LEU A 104 5.92 1.28 5.47
N ARG A 105 6.12 0.89 4.21
CA ARG A 105 5.99 1.79 3.06
C ARG A 105 4.59 2.41 2.99
N GLN A 106 3.55 1.61 3.24
CA GLN A 106 2.17 2.08 3.23
C GLN A 106 1.87 3.04 4.39
N SER A 107 2.33 2.71 5.61
CA SER A 107 2.16 3.63 6.75
C SER A 107 2.92 4.94 6.57
N MET A 108 4.04 4.90 5.84
CA MET A 108 4.79 6.11 5.48
C MET A 108 4.06 7.03 4.51
N ILE A 109 3.19 6.53 3.61
CA ILE A 109 2.40 7.37 2.71
C ILE A 109 1.53 8.35 3.53
N MET A 110 0.91 7.89 4.60
CA MET A 110 0.15 8.76 5.51
C MET A 110 1.07 9.65 6.35
N ALA A 111 2.22 9.13 6.81
CA ALA A 111 3.21 9.93 7.53
C ALA A 111 3.79 11.06 6.67
N ASP A 112 4.10 10.78 5.41
CA ASP A 112 4.58 11.78 4.44
C ASP A 112 3.50 12.85 4.20
N ARG A 113 2.23 12.44 4.05
CA ARG A 113 1.11 13.41 3.93
C ARG A 113 1.00 14.32 5.15
N ILE A 114 1.17 13.78 6.36
CA ILE A 114 1.21 14.57 7.61
C ILE A 114 2.39 15.55 7.59
N GLN A 115 3.57 15.09 7.17
CA GLN A 115 4.76 15.94 7.10
C GLN A 115 4.61 17.05 6.06
N ASP A 116 4.01 16.76 4.90
CA ASP A 116 3.72 17.75 3.85
C ASP A 116 2.81 18.85 4.39
N PHE A 117 1.74 18.49 5.10
CA PHE A 117 0.88 19.48 5.75
C PHE A 117 1.65 20.33 6.75
N LEU A 118 2.41 19.72 7.63
CA LEU A 118 3.19 20.47 8.62
C LEU A 118 4.30 21.32 7.98
N ALA A 119 4.88 20.86 6.86
CA ALA A 119 5.88 21.62 6.11
C ALA A 119 5.28 22.83 5.38
N SER A 120 4.00 22.78 4.97
CA SER A 120 3.30 23.88 4.32
C SER A 120 2.95 25.04 5.26
N LEU A 121 3.01 24.80 6.58
CA LEU A 121 2.76 25.87 7.56
C LEU A 121 3.83 26.98 7.47
N PRO A 122 3.45 28.25 7.70
CA PRO A 122 4.40 29.33 7.94
C PRO A 122 5.42 28.95 9.03
N LYS A 123 6.66 29.37 8.87
CA LYS A 123 7.79 28.94 9.72
C LYS A 123 7.56 29.22 11.21
N ASP A 124 6.92 30.33 11.53
CA ASP A 124 6.53 30.70 12.90
C ASP A 124 5.54 29.70 13.48
N LYS A 125 4.39 29.47 12.84
CA LYS A 125 3.36 28.51 13.27
C LYS A 125 3.94 27.09 13.38
N ARG A 126 4.72 26.66 12.39
CA ARG A 126 5.37 25.34 12.43
C ARG A 126 6.31 25.18 13.61
N SER A 127 7.11 26.21 13.91
CA SER A 127 8.06 26.16 15.04
C SER A 127 7.38 26.15 16.41
N GLU A 128 6.15 26.67 16.51
CA GLU A 128 5.34 26.60 17.73
C GLU A 128 4.67 25.25 17.93
N LEU A 129 4.30 24.56 16.84
CA LEU A 129 3.60 23.26 16.90
C LEU A 129 4.57 22.09 16.96
N VAL A 130 5.60 22.09 16.11
CA VAL A 130 6.43 20.92 15.84
C VAL A 130 7.77 21.04 16.57
N GLU A 131 8.09 20.00 17.33
CA GLU A 131 9.41 19.84 17.96
C GLU A 131 10.39 19.17 16.98
N LYS A 132 9.98 18.04 16.37
CA LYS A 132 10.83 17.26 15.49
C LYS A 132 10.03 16.49 14.44
N LEU A 133 10.52 16.54 13.19
CA LEU A 133 10.05 15.69 12.09
C LEU A 133 11.11 14.62 11.82
N GLN A 134 10.69 13.34 11.84
CA GLN A 134 11.50 12.19 11.48
C GLN A 134 10.67 11.34 10.50
N ARG A 135 11.32 10.50 9.72
CA ARG A 135 10.69 9.73 8.65
C ARG A 135 9.41 8.99 9.07
N THR A 136 9.39 8.39 10.24
CA THR A 136 8.24 7.62 10.77
C THR A 136 7.60 8.25 12.01
N THR A 137 8.12 9.38 12.48
CA THR A 137 7.68 9.96 13.74
C THR A 137 7.61 11.48 13.66
N VAL A 138 6.48 12.03 14.06
CA VAL A 138 6.29 13.46 14.28
C VAL A 138 6.16 13.71 15.78
N ARG A 139 6.95 14.62 16.32
CA ARG A 139 6.87 15.09 17.72
C ARG A 139 6.36 16.51 17.76
N PHE A 140 5.35 16.75 18.59
CA PHE A 140 4.77 18.06 18.82
C PHE A 140 5.30 18.66 20.15
N ARG A 141 5.35 19.98 20.21
CA ARG A 141 5.85 20.68 21.41
C ARG A 141 4.98 20.48 22.66
N ASN A 142 3.71 20.15 22.50
CA ASN A 142 2.83 19.78 23.61
C ASN A 142 3.12 18.37 24.19
N GLY A 143 4.15 17.68 23.69
CA GLY A 143 4.57 16.35 24.10
C GLY A 143 3.82 15.21 23.41
N SER A 144 2.85 15.50 22.55
CA SER A 144 2.18 14.48 21.75
C SER A 144 3.07 14.01 20.58
N ARG A 145 2.77 12.84 20.04
CA ARG A 145 3.51 12.27 18.91
C ARG A 145 2.62 11.42 18.00
N ILE A 146 2.97 11.41 16.72
CA ILE A 146 2.39 10.50 15.72
C ILE A 146 3.50 9.57 15.26
N VAL A 147 3.24 8.25 15.24
CA VAL A 147 4.22 7.22 14.85
C VAL A 147 3.59 6.30 13.82
N ALA A 148 4.30 6.08 12.70
CA ALA A 148 3.90 5.18 11.63
C ALA A 148 4.65 3.85 11.72
N LEU A 149 3.91 2.73 11.72
CA LEU A 149 4.42 1.37 11.90
C LEU A 149 3.74 0.41 10.90
N PRO A 150 4.42 -0.67 10.51
CA PRO A 150 3.78 -1.73 9.75
C PRO A 150 2.86 -2.57 10.64
N ASN A 151 1.98 -3.36 10.02
CA ASN A 151 1.16 -4.37 10.67
C ASN A 151 2.01 -5.55 11.15
N SER A 152 2.80 -5.35 12.19
CA SER A 152 3.65 -6.36 12.83
C SER A 152 3.35 -6.42 14.31
N PRO A 153 2.77 -7.52 14.83
CA PRO A 153 2.46 -7.67 16.25
C PRO A 153 3.66 -7.42 17.16
N GLN A 154 4.87 -7.81 16.73
CA GLN A 154 6.10 -7.64 17.51
C GLN A 154 6.49 -6.17 17.65
N LEU A 155 6.33 -5.38 16.59
CA LEU A 155 6.67 -3.95 16.59
C LEU A 155 5.60 -3.10 17.26
N LEU A 156 4.36 -3.57 17.28
CA LEU A 156 3.22 -2.85 17.86
C LEU A 156 3.09 -3.04 19.37
N ARG A 157 3.52 -4.20 19.91
CA ARG A 157 3.42 -4.48 21.36
C ARG A 157 4.24 -3.49 22.17
N GLY A 158 3.71 -3.11 23.36
CA GLY A 158 4.36 -2.20 24.31
C GLY A 158 4.01 -0.73 24.11
N TYR A 159 3.24 -0.38 23.08
CA TYR A 159 2.69 0.97 22.98
C TYR A 159 1.38 1.10 23.75
N THR A 160 1.17 2.29 24.33
CA THR A 160 -0.12 2.75 24.85
C THR A 160 -0.52 3.97 24.04
N ALA A 161 -1.64 3.88 23.33
CA ALA A 161 -2.05 4.89 22.35
C ALA A 161 -3.39 5.53 22.75
N ALA A 162 -3.53 6.83 22.58
CA ALA A 162 -4.80 7.53 22.69
C ALA A 162 -5.60 7.49 21.38
N GLN A 163 -4.92 7.30 20.25
CA GLN A 163 -5.54 7.10 18.95
C GLN A 163 -4.76 6.06 18.15
N VAL A 164 -5.47 5.14 17.53
CA VAL A 164 -4.94 4.21 16.53
C VAL A 164 -5.67 4.44 15.22
N ILE A 165 -4.92 4.64 14.17
CA ILE A 165 -5.39 4.76 12.79
C ILE A 165 -4.85 3.58 12.03
N THR A 166 -5.73 2.72 11.51
CA THR A 166 -5.33 1.64 10.62
C THR A 166 -5.72 1.99 9.19
N ASP A 167 -4.75 1.96 8.29
CA ASP A 167 -4.99 2.20 6.86
C ASP A 167 -4.83 0.91 6.08
N GLU A 168 -5.66 0.72 5.07
CA GLU A 168 -5.79 -0.51 4.29
C GLU A 168 -5.97 -1.77 5.16
N SER A 169 -6.84 -1.65 6.17
CA SER A 169 -7.09 -2.68 7.20
C SER A 169 -7.63 -3.99 6.61
N GLY A 170 -8.30 -3.97 5.46
CA GLY A 170 -8.80 -5.15 4.77
C GLY A 170 -7.69 -6.09 4.28
N PHE A 171 -6.44 -5.59 4.23
CA PHE A 171 -5.24 -6.32 3.80
C PHE A 171 -4.32 -6.70 4.96
N PHE A 172 -4.77 -6.58 6.20
CA PHE A 172 -3.97 -6.96 7.36
C PHE A 172 -3.81 -8.48 7.43
N LYS A 173 -2.56 -8.92 7.42
CA LYS A 173 -2.25 -10.31 7.76
C LYS A 173 -2.53 -10.54 9.24
N ASP A 174 -3.08 -11.72 9.57
CA ASP A 174 -3.44 -12.10 10.94
C ASP A 174 -4.30 -11.01 11.65
N ASP A 175 -5.22 -10.41 10.91
CA ASP A 175 -6.00 -9.25 11.33
C ASP A 175 -6.69 -9.45 12.69
N ARG A 176 -7.22 -10.65 12.97
CA ARG A 176 -7.80 -10.98 14.28
C ARG A 176 -6.79 -10.84 15.41
N LEU A 177 -5.58 -11.38 15.22
CA LEU A 177 -4.50 -11.27 16.21
C LEU A 177 -4.14 -9.79 16.43
N VAL A 178 -3.96 -9.06 15.33
CA VAL A 178 -3.57 -7.65 15.38
C VAL A 178 -4.61 -6.80 16.06
N PHE A 179 -5.87 -6.89 15.66
CA PHE A 179 -6.92 -6.06 16.24
C PHE A 179 -7.24 -6.45 17.68
N TYR A 180 -7.54 -7.72 17.95
CA TYR A 180 -8.06 -8.13 19.26
C TYR A 180 -6.96 -8.30 20.31
N ASN A 181 -5.76 -8.76 19.93
CA ASN A 181 -4.70 -9.05 20.91
C ASN A 181 -3.65 -7.95 21.02
N VAL A 182 -3.65 -6.95 20.09
CA VAL A 182 -2.65 -5.89 20.08
C VAL A 182 -3.29 -4.50 20.10
N LEU A 183 -4.09 -4.12 19.10
CA LEU A 183 -4.59 -2.75 18.96
C LEU A 183 -5.67 -2.38 19.99
N TYR A 184 -6.66 -3.24 20.25
CA TYR A 184 -7.66 -2.96 21.27
C TYR A 184 -7.07 -2.85 22.68
N PRO A 185 -6.16 -3.75 23.14
CA PRO A 185 -5.49 -3.59 24.42
C PRO A 185 -4.71 -2.29 24.56
N MET A 186 -4.06 -1.78 23.50
CA MET A 186 -3.34 -0.50 23.53
C MET A 186 -4.23 0.70 23.84
N LEU A 187 -5.50 0.64 23.45
CA LEU A 187 -6.48 1.71 23.64
C LEU A 187 -7.21 1.63 25.00
N SER A 188 -7.12 0.49 25.69
CA SER A 188 -7.93 0.21 26.89
C SER A 188 -7.66 1.16 28.05
N THR A 189 -6.40 1.50 28.29
CA THR A 189 -5.99 2.36 29.42
C THR A 189 -6.19 3.85 29.16
N THR A 190 -6.30 4.24 27.90
CA THR A 190 -6.48 5.64 27.48
C THR A 190 -7.92 5.95 27.10
N ASP A 191 -8.80 4.95 27.11
CA ASP A 191 -10.12 5.03 26.49
C ASP A 191 -10.04 5.61 25.06
N GLY A 192 -9.03 5.13 24.32
CA GLY A 192 -8.60 5.69 23.05
C GLY A 192 -9.51 5.39 21.86
N THR A 193 -9.28 6.11 20.79
CA THR A 193 -10.06 6.02 19.55
C THR A 193 -9.38 5.10 18.53
N LEU A 194 -10.17 4.22 17.90
CA LEU A 194 -9.78 3.45 16.73
C LEU A 194 -10.46 4.01 15.49
N ILE A 195 -9.67 4.35 14.47
CA ILE A 195 -10.15 4.70 13.13
C ILE A 195 -9.62 3.64 12.17
N ALA A 196 -10.49 2.79 11.65
CA ALA A 196 -10.13 1.77 10.68
C ALA A 196 -10.54 2.22 9.27
N SER A 197 -9.60 2.27 8.34
CA SER A 197 -9.87 2.64 6.96
C SER A 197 -9.36 1.59 5.98
N SER A 198 -10.13 1.31 4.95
CA SER A 198 -9.75 0.45 3.82
C SER A 198 -10.71 0.62 2.65
N THR A 199 -10.28 0.18 1.48
CA THR A 199 -11.19 -0.29 0.43
C THR A 199 -11.79 -1.64 0.85
N PRO A 200 -13.03 -1.95 0.46
CA PRO A 200 -13.62 -3.26 0.68
C PRO A 200 -12.82 -4.33 -0.05
N TRP A 201 -12.47 -5.39 0.66
CA TRP A 201 -11.75 -6.51 0.06
C TRP A 201 -12.44 -7.82 0.40
N SER A 202 -12.10 -8.49 1.47
CA SER A 202 -12.68 -9.79 1.87
C SER A 202 -13.79 -9.62 2.91
N LYS A 203 -14.89 -10.37 2.78
CA LYS A 203 -15.96 -10.49 3.78
C LYS A 203 -15.51 -11.28 5.03
N ASP A 204 -14.39 -12.00 4.96
CA ASP A 204 -13.83 -12.70 6.11
C ASP A 204 -12.99 -11.81 7.04
N SER A 205 -12.63 -10.60 6.59
CA SER A 205 -11.77 -9.67 7.32
C SER A 205 -12.42 -9.07 8.58
N VAL A 206 -11.59 -8.70 9.55
CA VAL A 206 -12.04 -7.92 10.72
C VAL A 206 -12.60 -6.58 10.28
N PHE A 207 -12.05 -5.97 9.22
CA PHE A 207 -12.57 -4.72 8.67
C PHE A 207 -14.04 -4.85 8.19
N PHE A 208 -14.38 -5.95 7.51
CA PHE A 208 -15.78 -6.20 7.13
C PHE A 208 -16.69 -6.27 8.35
N ARG A 209 -16.26 -6.99 9.41
CA ARG A 209 -17.04 -7.09 10.67
C ARG A 209 -17.25 -5.74 11.32
N MET A 210 -16.23 -4.87 11.33
CA MET A 210 -16.33 -3.49 11.82
C MET A 210 -17.36 -2.69 11.00
N CYS A 211 -17.41 -2.89 9.68
CA CYS A 211 -18.42 -2.25 8.83
C CYS A 211 -19.85 -2.71 9.15
N GLN A 212 -20.04 -3.91 9.69
CA GLN A 212 -21.35 -4.45 10.09
C GLN A 212 -21.71 -4.12 11.54
N ALA A 213 -20.71 -3.98 12.41
CA ALA A 213 -20.88 -3.84 13.84
C ALA A 213 -21.59 -2.52 14.22
N PRO A 214 -22.61 -2.55 15.12
CA PRO A 214 -23.38 -1.36 15.49
C PRO A 214 -22.59 -0.35 16.33
N GLU A 215 -21.54 -0.79 17.03
CA GLU A 215 -20.69 0.07 17.87
C GLU A 215 -19.74 0.98 17.07
N PHE A 216 -19.65 0.77 15.75
CA PHE A 216 -18.82 1.61 14.88
C PHE A 216 -19.63 2.71 14.23
N SER A 217 -19.12 3.94 14.31
CA SER A 217 -19.54 5.02 13.43
C SER A 217 -19.04 4.74 12.01
N LYS A 218 -19.96 4.74 11.06
CA LYS A 218 -19.72 4.26 9.69
C LYS A 218 -19.68 5.42 8.70
N HIS A 219 -18.54 5.62 8.07
CA HIS A 219 -18.36 6.57 6.99
C HIS A 219 -18.19 5.81 5.67
N THR A 220 -19.27 5.71 4.91
CA THR A 220 -19.26 5.05 3.59
C THR A 220 -19.55 6.10 2.52
N ILE A 221 -18.62 6.23 1.54
CA ILE A 221 -18.70 7.19 0.45
C ILE A 221 -18.43 6.47 -0.87
N THR A 222 -19.37 6.60 -1.80
CA THR A 222 -19.26 6.06 -3.16
C THR A 222 -18.68 7.10 -4.13
N CYS A 223 -18.34 6.68 -5.35
CA CYS A 223 -17.93 7.63 -6.39
C CYS A 223 -19.04 8.64 -6.75
N GLU A 224 -20.32 8.26 -6.60
CA GLU A 224 -21.45 9.16 -6.85
C GLU A 224 -21.49 10.31 -5.83
N ASP A 225 -21.18 10.03 -4.56
CA ASP A 225 -21.04 11.06 -3.54
C ASP A 225 -19.86 12.00 -3.82
N VAL A 226 -18.74 11.44 -4.31
CA VAL A 226 -17.56 12.20 -4.67
C VAL A 226 -17.83 13.12 -5.85
N VAL A 227 -18.54 12.63 -6.88
CA VAL A 227 -18.98 13.45 -8.03
C VAL A 227 -19.95 14.55 -7.57
N ARG A 228 -20.94 14.21 -6.75
CA ARG A 228 -21.90 15.17 -6.19
C ARG A 228 -21.22 16.28 -5.40
N SER A 229 -20.13 15.96 -4.72
CA SER A 229 -19.33 16.96 -3.98
C SER A 229 -18.49 17.86 -4.88
N GLY A 230 -18.40 17.58 -6.18
CA GLY A 230 -17.60 18.32 -7.15
C GLY A 230 -16.09 18.07 -7.04
N LEU A 231 -15.66 17.02 -6.31
CA LEU A 231 -14.23 16.69 -6.17
C LEU A 231 -13.69 15.97 -7.40
N VAL A 232 -14.52 15.14 -8.05
CA VAL A 232 -14.18 14.38 -9.26
C VAL A 232 -15.26 14.60 -10.31
N LYS A 233 -14.91 14.63 -11.59
CA LYS A 233 -15.84 14.77 -12.71
C LYS A 233 -16.53 13.44 -13.01
N GLN A 234 -17.80 13.49 -13.45
CA GLN A 234 -18.55 12.32 -13.88
C GLN A 234 -17.83 11.56 -15.01
N SER A 235 -17.25 12.30 -15.98
CA SER A 235 -16.54 11.69 -17.12
C SER A 235 -15.39 10.75 -16.71
N PHE A 236 -14.67 11.08 -15.61
CA PHE A 236 -13.65 10.19 -15.06
C PHE A 236 -14.24 8.90 -14.50
N ILE A 237 -15.39 9.00 -13.82
CA ILE A 237 -16.05 7.80 -13.27
C ILE A 237 -16.59 6.91 -14.40
N ASP A 238 -17.13 7.52 -15.46
CA ASP A 238 -17.63 6.78 -16.63
C ASP A 238 -16.48 6.05 -17.36
N GLU A 239 -15.32 6.71 -17.48
CA GLU A 239 -14.09 6.11 -18.01
C GLU A 239 -13.65 4.91 -17.15
N MET A 240 -13.54 5.07 -15.84
CA MET A 240 -13.15 3.98 -14.93
C MET A 240 -14.16 2.81 -14.99
N ARG A 241 -15.44 3.10 -15.09
CA ARG A 241 -16.50 2.08 -15.23
C ARG A 241 -16.39 1.28 -16.51
N SER A 242 -15.94 1.90 -17.61
CA SER A 242 -15.73 1.23 -18.87
C SER A 242 -14.43 0.42 -18.95
N GLN A 243 -13.41 0.80 -18.18
CA GLN A 243 -12.07 0.18 -18.23
C GLN A 243 -11.86 -0.89 -17.18
N LEU A 244 -12.59 -0.84 -16.05
CA LEU A 244 -12.37 -1.78 -14.95
C LEU A 244 -13.38 -2.94 -14.98
N PRO A 245 -12.96 -4.15 -14.59
CA PRO A 245 -13.87 -5.23 -14.30
C PRO A 245 -14.93 -4.80 -13.28
N PHE A 246 -16.16 -5.31 -13.46
CA PHE A 246 -17.30 -4.93 -12.61
C PHE A 246 -16.98 -5.04 -11.10
N ASP A 247 -16.41 -6.18 -10.67
CA ASP A 247 -16.08 -6.44 -9.26
C ASP A 247 -15.06 -5.44 -8.72
N ARG A 248 -14.08 -5.08 -9.55
CA ARG A 248 -13.06 -4.08 -9.18
C ARG A 248 -13.68 -2.69 -9.06
N PHE A 249 -14.54 -2.30 -10.00
CA PHE A 249 -15.26 -1.04 -9.93
C PHE A 249 -16.14 -0.96 -8.68
N GLN A 250 -16.87 -2.03 -8.35
CA GLN A 250 -17.71 -2.09 -7.14
C GLN A 250 -16.87 -1.90 -5.87
N ARG A 251 -15.72 -2.56 -5.75
CA ARG A 251 -14.85 -2.42 -4.58
C ARG A 251 -14.24 -1.03 -4.46
N GLU A 252 -13.63 -0.53 -5.53
CA GLU A 252 -12.78 0.66 -5.47
C GLU A 252 -13.57 1.97 -5.59
N PHE A 253 -14.67 1.98 -6.33
CA PHE A 253 -15.46 3.17 -6.62
C PHE A 253 -16.82 3.20 -5.93
N MET A 254 -17.51 2.06 -5.85
CA MET A 254 -18.80 1.97 -5.14
C MET A 254 -18.60 1.64 -3.65
N SER A 255 -17.39 1.34 -3.22
CA SER A 255 -17.09 0.98 -1.83
C SER A 255 -17.86 -0.23 -1.33
N GLU A 256 -18.12 -1.23 -2.19
CA GLU A 256 -18.89 -2.42 -1.86
C GLU A 256 -18.04 -3.67 -1.69
N PHE A 257 -18.41 -4.54 -0.75
CA PHE A 257 -17.84 -5.87 -0.62
C PHE A 257 -18.48 -6.81 -1.63
N VAL A 258 -17.69 -7.26 -2.59
CA VAL A 258 -18.12 -8.21 -3.61
C VAL A 258 -17.76 -9.63 -3.17
N GLU A 259 -18.64 -10.60 -3.42
CA GLU A 259 -18.36 -12.01 -3.17
C GLU A 259 -17.40 -12.56 -4.23
N ASP A 260 -16.46 -13.39 -3.80
CA ASP A 260 -15.48 -14.05 -4.64
C ASP A 260 -15.67 -15.58 -4.69
N ILE A 261 -16.93 -16.02 -4.66
CA ILE A 261 -17.29 -17.45 -4.60
C ILE A 261 -16.71 -18.24 -5.75
N ASP A 262 -16.62 -17.63 -6.94
CA ASP A 262 -16.12 -18.27 -8.15
C ASP A 262 -14.64 -18.01 -8.43
N ALA A 263 -13.95 -17.23 -7.56
CA ALA A 263 -12.53 -16.98 -7.74
C ALA A 263 -11.69 -18.20 -7.39
N TRP A 264 -10.73 -18.55 -8.26
CA TRP A 264 -9.81 -19.67 -8.01
C TRP A 264 -8.93 -19.43 -6.77
N LEU A 265 -8.35 -18.23 -6.66
CA LEU A 265 -7.63 -17.77 -5.48
C LEU A 265 -8.51 -16.76 -4.74
N THR A 266 -9.07 -17.17 -3.60
CA THR A 266 -9.89 -16.28 -2.80
C THR A 266 -9.07 -15.14 -2.20
N GLN A 267 -9.71 -14.00 -1.94
CA GLN A 267 -9.06 -12.84 -1.35
C GLN A 267 -8.40 -13.14 -0.01
N SER A 268 -9.05 -13.96 0.83
CA SER A 268 -8.48 -14.38 2.11
C SER A 268 -7.21 -15.22 1.94
N LEU A 269 -7.16 -16.10 0.92
CA LEU A 269 -5.97 -16.88 0.61
C LEU A 269 -4.81 -15.97 0.14
N ILE A 270 -5.09 -15.02 -0.76
CA ILE A 270 -4.10 -14.06 -1.25
C ILE A 270 -3.53 -13.24 -0.09
N VAL A 271 -4.40 -12.69 0.77
CA VAL A 271 -3.98 -11.90 1.95
C VAL A 271 -3.10 -12.73 2.90
N SER A 272 -3.38 -14.02 3.07
CA SER A 272 -2.55 -14.90 3.92
C SER A 272 -1.11 -15.09 3.39
N CYS A 273 -0.92 -14.88 2.10
CA CYS A 273 0.39 -14.98 1.43
C CYS A 273 1.17 -13.66 1.43
N ILE A 274 0.55 -12.52 1.78
CA ILE A 274 1.23 -11.22 1.80
C ILE A 274 2.32 -11.22 2.88
N ASP A 275 3.54 -10.87 2.46
CA ASP A 275 4.67 -10.65 3.35
C ASP A 275 5.07 -9.17 3.29
N SER A 276 4.80 -8.46 4.39
CA SER A 276 5.07 -7.02 4.50
C SER A 276 6.56 -6.67 4.54
N GLN A 277 7.41 -7.65 4.80
CA GLN A 277 8.87 -7.48 4.85
C GLN A 277 9.53 -7.92 3.54
N LEU A 278 8.78 -8.54 2.63
CA LEU A 278 9.29 -8.98 1.35
C LEU A 278 9.59 -7.77 0.46
N VAL A 279 10.87 -7.57 0.18
CA VAL A 279 11.34 -6.53 -0.72
C VAL A 279 11.46 -7.12 -2.12
N SER A 280 10.82 -6.47 -3.09
CA SER A 280 11.03 -6.80 -4.51
C SER A 280 12.42 -6.32 -4.93
N TYR A 281 13.12 -7.17 -5.69
CA TYR A 281 14.38 -6.79 -6.32
C TYR A 281 14.10 -5.94 -7.57
N ASP A 282 14.84 -4.88 -7.72
CA ASP A 282 14.84 -4.13 -8.98
C ASP A 282 15.69 -4.86 -10.04
N PHE A 283 15.58 -4.39 -11.28
CA PHE A 283 16.35 -4.95 -12.39
C PHE A 283 17.87 -4.89 -12.19
N GLN A 284 18.37 -3.92 -11.41
CA GLN A 284 19.78 -3.70 -11.15
C GLN A 284 20.34 -4.56 -10.01
N ALA A 285 19.48 -5.27 -9.28
CA ALA A 285 19.88 -6.11 -8.17
C ALA A 285 20.86 -7.21 -8.59
N LYS A 286 21.62 -7.68 -7.61
CA LYS A 286 22.50 -8.87 -7.74
C LYS A 286 22.13 -9.85 -6.63
N PRO A 287 20.96 -10.51 -6.73
CA PRO A 287 20.51 -11.40 -5.69
C PRO A 287 21.32 -12.69 -5.66
N GLU A 288 21.31 -13.34 -4.49
CA GLU A 288 21.85 -14.70 -4.30
C GLU A 288 20.69 -15.67 -4.03
N GLY A 289 20.79 -16.88 -4.54
CA GLY A 289 19.77 -17.91 -4.36
C GLY A 289 19.41 -18.65 -5.64
N ASP A 290 18.26 -19.30 -5.66
CA ASP A 290 17.71 -20.01 -6.82
C ASP A 290 16.44 -19.31 -7.29
N PHE A 291 16.45 -18.80 -8.52
CA PHE A 291 15.37 -18.03 -9.10
C PHE A 291 14.76 -18.70 -10.31
N TYR A 292 13.45 -18.61 -10.43
CA TYR A 292 12.64 -19.22 -11.47
C TYR A 292 11.72 -18.17 -12.07
N VAL A 293 11.62 -18.18 -13.39
CA VAL A 293 10.89 -17.16 -14.16
C VAL A 293 9.68 -17.76 -14.82
N GLY A 294 8.55 -17.09 -14.72
CA GLY A 294 7.36 -17.32 -15.52
C GLY A 294 7.13 -16.14 -16.45
N VAL A 295 6.85 -16.41 -17.70
CA VAL A 295 6.62 -15.40 -18.74
C VAL A 295 5.31 -15.67 -19.44
N ASP A 296 4.42 -14.70 -19.39
CA ASP A 296 3.23 -14.66 -20.23
C ASP A 296 3.43 -13.63 -21.32
N PHE A 297 3.26 -14.03 -22.59
CA PHE A 297 3.50 -13.17 -23.75
C PHE A 297 2.17 -12.66 -24.30
N GLY A 298 1.86 -11.40 -24.07
CA GLY A 298 0.78 -10.66 -24.70
C GLY A 298 1.31 -9.60 -25.66
N LYS A 299 0.47 -9.06 -26.55
CA LYS A 299 0.87 -7.97 -27.44
C LYS A 299 -0.20 -6.91 -27.66
N GLU A 300 -1.39 -7.31 -28.12
CA GLU A 300 -2.42 -6.37 -28.60
C GLU A 300 -3.47 -6.03 -27.55
N GLN A 301 -3.96 -7.03 -26.83
CA GLN A 301 -5.00 -6.89 -25.81
C GLN A 301 -4.50 -7.28 -24.41
N ASP A 302 -3.51 -8.20 -24.36
CA ASP A 302 -2.92 -8.70 -23.14
C ASP A 302 -1.49 -8.16 -22.97
N PHE A 303 -1.05 -8.01 -21.74
CA PHE A 303 0.29 -7.54 -21.42
C PHE A 303 1.30 -8.68 -21.47
N SER A 304 2.54 -8.37 -21.86
CA SER A 304 3.63 -9.30 -21.57
C SER A 304 4.09 -9.11 -20.13
N VAL A 305 4.13 -10.19 -19.36
CA VAL A 305 4.55 -10.15 -17.94
C VAL A 305 5.71 -11.09 -17.72
N VAL A 306 6.75 -10.58 -17.04
CA VAL A 306 7.89 -11.36 -16.52
C VAL A 306 7.83 -11.35 -15.00
N LEU A 307 7.63 -12.53 -14.41
CA LEU A 307 7.55 -12.70 -12.96
C LEU A 307 8.64 -13.66 -12.47
N VAL A 308 9.33 -13.28 -11.40
CA VAL A 308 10.42 -14.09 -10.82
C VAL A 308 10.08 -14.49 -9.40
N VAL A 309 10.21 -15.78 -9.12
CA VAL A 309 10.15 -16.32 -7.76
C VAL A 309 11.52 -16.78 -7.28
N GLU A 310 11.86 -16.48 -6.03
CA GLU A 310 12.96 -17.05 -5.31
C GLU A 310 12.50 -18.32 -4.60
N LYS A 311 13.25 -19.42 -4.72
CA LYS A 311 12.95 -20.67 -4.02
C LYS A 311 13.91 -20.89 -2.84
N LYS A 312 13.34 -21.03 -1.64
CA LYS A 312 14.07 -21.38 -0.41
C LYS A 312 13.41 -22.61 0.24
N GLY A 313 13.97 -23.78 0.01
CA GLY A 313 13.33 -25.05 0.41
C GLY A 313 12.02 -25.24 -0.35
N SER A 314 10.89 -25.38 0.35
CA SER A 314 9.55 -25.43 -0.25
C SER A 314 8.95 -24.06 -0.52
N MET A 315 9.51 -22.99 0.09
CA MET A 315 8.98 -21.62 0.01
C MET A 315 9.30 -20.97 -1.33
N LEU A 316 8.30 -20.37 -1.94
CA LEU A 316 8.39 -19.52 -3.13
C LEU A 316 8.10 -18.06 -2.73
N ARG A 317 8.99 -17.15 -3.08
CA ARG A 317 8.86 -15.72 -2.78
C ARG A 317 8.82 -14.95 -4.10
N VAL A 318 7.74 -14.23 -4.38
CA VAL A 318 7.67 -13.35 -5.56
C VAL A 318 8.55 -12.14 -5.30
N VAL A 319 9.64 -12.04 -6.04
CA VAL A 319 10.68 -11.03 -5.80
C VAL A 319 10.83 -10.02 -6.93
N HIS A 320 10.24 -10.29 -8.09
CA HIS A 320 10.25 -9.36 -9.21
C HIS A 320 9.04 -9.58 -10.10
N VAL A 321 8.41 -8.50 -10.52
CA VAL A 321 7.32 -8.48 -11.51
C VAL A 321 7.55 -7.30 -12.44
N HIS A 322 7.56 -7.55 -13.73
CA HIS A 322 7.63 -6.51 -14.75
C HIS A 322 6.57 -6.74 -15.81
N CYS A 323 5.69 -5.77 -15.95
CA CYS A 323 4.66 -5.72 -16.97
C CYS A 323 5.11 -4.77 -18.08
N PHE A 324 5.05 -5.22 -19.31
CA PHE A 324 5.40 -4.40 -20.46
C PHE A 324 4.16 -3.68 -20.98
N PRO A 325 4.31 -2.44 -21.46
CA PRO A 325 3.21 -1.74 -22.13
C PRO A 325 2.65 -2.56 -23.30
N LEU A 326 1.36 -2.40 -23.58
CA LEU A 326 0.74 -2.98 -24.78
C LEU A 326 1.56 -2.63 -26.04
N HIS A 327 1.50 -3.48 -27.04
CA HIS A 327 2.25 -3.36 -28.30
C HIS A 327 3.78 -3.47 -28.16
N THR A 328 4.31 -3.90 -26.99
CA THR A 328 5.74 -4.19 -26.84
C THR A 328 6.12 -5.38 -27.73
N GLU A 329 7.17 -5.22 -28.53
CA GLU A 329 7.67 -6.30 -29.39
C GLU A 329 8.25 -7.44 -28.55
N TYR A 330 7.98 -8.69 -28.91
CA TYR A 330 8.49 -9.88 -28.19
C TYR A 330 10.01 -9.90 -28.08
N ALA A 331 10.71 -9.38 -29.09
CA ALA A 331 12.17 -9.23 -29.04
C ALA A 331 12.64 -8.36 -27.88
N SER A 332 11.87 -7.32 -27.49
CA SER A 332 12.17 -6.49 -26.36
C SER A 332 11.99 -7.23 -25.03
N VAL A 333 10.92 -8.04 -24.92
CA VAL A 333 10.67 -8.90 -23.76
C VAL A 333 11.79 -9.95 -23.61
N ILE A 334 12.18 -10.61 -24.73
CA ILE A 334 13.29 -11.57 -24.77
C ILE A 334 14.61 -10.90 -24.36
N GLY A 335 14.88 -9.70 -24.89
CA GLY A 335 16.06 -8.91 -24.53
C GLY A 335 16.11 -8.56 -23.04
N TYR A 336 14.96 -8.25 -22.44
CA TYR A 336 14.83 -8.00 -21.02
C TYR A 336 15.16 -9.26 -20.19
N ILE A 337 14.56 -10.40 -20.53
CA ILE A 337 14.81 -11.68 -19.84
C ILE A 337 16.30 -12.06 -19.93
N LYS A 338 16.90 -11.92 -21.12
CA LYS A 338 18.32 -12.17 -21.31
C LYS A 338 19.19 -11.26 -20.44
N SER A 339 18.88 -9.98 -20.45
CA SER A 339 19.62 -8.99 -19.63
C SER A 339 19.44 -9.26 -18.13
N LEU A 340 18.25 -9.69 -17.71
CA LEU A 340 17.97 -10.07 -16.33
C LEU A 340 18.79 -11.32 -15.94
N GLN A 341 18.81 -12.36 -16.78
CA GLN A 341 19.57 -13.59 -16.53
C GLN A 341 21.09 -13.33 -16.49
N ASP A 342 21.60 -12.49 -17.38
CA ASP A 342 23.02 -12.13 -17.40
C ASP A 342 23.44 -11.36 -16.14
N ARG A 343 22.54 -10.55 -15.62
CA ARG A 343 22.78 -9.73 -14.44
C ARG A 343 22.66 -10.51 -13.14
N TRP A 344 21.57 -11.27 -13.01
CA TRP A 344 21.31 -12.00 -11.78
C TRP A 344 22.11 -13.30 -11.67
N LYS A 345 22.44 -13.95 -12.79
CA LYS A 345 23.27 -15.18 -12.88
C LYS A 345 22.80 -16.40 -12.06
N VAL A 346 21.68 -16.27 -11.39
CA VAL A 346 21.08 -17.25 -10.45
C VAL A 346 19.70 -17.74 -10.93
N ILE A 347 19.28 -17.30 -12.12
CA ILE A 347 18.05 -17.76 -12.75
C ILE A 347 18.28 -19.18 -13.30
N ARG A 348 17.53 -20.15 -12.75
CA ARG A 348 17.69 -21.57 -13.03
C ARG A 348 16.85 -22.05 -14.20
N ALA A 349 15.64 -21.52 -14.33
CA ALA A 349 14.73 -21.87 -15.42
C ALA A 349 13.80 -20.71 -15.77
N VAL A 350 13.38 -20.69 -17.04
CA VAL A 350 12.44 -19.72 -17.61
C VAL A 350 11.33 -20.52 -18.32
N TYR A 351 10.13 -20.50 -17.76
CA TYR A 351 8.96 -21.12 -18.36
C TYR A 351 8.09 -20.04 -19.00
N SER A 352 7.67 -20.25 -20.24
CA SER A 352 6.87 -19.28 -20.97
C SER A 352 5.64 -19.91 -21.61
N ASP A 353 4.53 -19.16 -21.66
CA ASP A 353 3.42 -19.52 -22.52
C ASP A 353 3.86 -19.45 -23.99
N VAL A 354 3.52 -20.51 -24.75
CA VAL A 354 3.72 -20.58 -26.20
C VAL A 354 2.40 -20.71 -26.98
N THR A 355 1.27 -20.60 -26.28
CA THR A 355 -0.06 -20.65 -26.87
C THR A 355 -0.28 -19.43 -27.77
N GLY A 356 -0.66 -19.56 -28.99
CA GLY A 356 -0.87 -18.42 -29.91
C GLY A 356 0.40 -17.86 -30.56
N VAL A 357 1.51 -17.73 -29.81
CA VAL A 357 2.81 -17.27 -30.37
C VAL A 357 3.63 -18.38 -30.98
N GLY A 358 3.37 -19.65 -30.62
CA GLY A 358 4.08 -20.81 -31.14
C GLY A 358 5.48 -21.05 -30.55
N ASN A 359 6.07 -22.21 -30.83
CA ASN A 359 7.37 -22.62 -30.30
C ASN A 359 8.55 -21.75 -30.79
N TYR A 360 8.36 -20.93 -31.83
CA TYR A 360 9.43 -20.08 -32.36
C TYR A 360 9.95 -19.10 -31.29
N ILE A 361 9.10 -18.69 -30.33
CA ILE A 361 9.54 -17.78 -29.27
C ILE A 361 10.56 -18.44 -28.34
N VAL A 362 10.41 -19.74 -28.07
CA VAL A 362 11.37 -20.54 -27.31
C VAL A 362 12.69 -20.65 -28.08
N GLU A 363 12.61 -20.87 -29.39
CA GLU A 363 13.80 -20.92 -30.24
C GLU A 363 14.54 -19.59 -30.25
N ASP A 364 13.82 -18.47 -30.32
CA ASP A 364 14.41 -17.14 -30.28
C ASP A 364 15.04 -16.84 -28.92
N MET A 365 14.38 -17.22 -27.79
CA MET A 365 14.97 -17.12 -26.46
C MET A 365 16.27 -17.90 -26.34
N VAL A 366 16.31 -19.15 -26.83
CA VAL A 366 17.51 -19.99 -26.84
C VAL A 366 18.59 -19.40 -27.78
N ARG A 367 18.20 -18.89 -28.94
CA ARG A 367 19.10 -18.21 -29.88
C ARG A 367 19.74 -16.95 -29.27
N CYS A 368 18.99 -16.22 -28.45
CA CYS A 368 19.50 -15.09 -27.68
C CYS A 368 20.38 -15.50 -26.50
N GLY A 369 20.58 -16.81 -26.27
CA GLY A 369 21.44 -17.35 -25.22
C GLY A 369 20.80 -17.40 -23.84
N ILE A 370 19.44 -17.38 -23.75
CA ILE A 370 18.73 -17.63 -22.50
C ILE A 370 18.80 -19.13 -22.19
N GLN A 371 19.18 -19.46 -20.96
CA GLN A 371 19.34 -20.85 -20.54
C GLN A 371 18.11 -21.31 -19.73
N GLY A 372 17.83 -22.62 -19.76
CA GLY A 372 16.77 -23.23 -18.98
C GLY A 372 15.36 -22.87 -19.46
N VAL A 373 15.20 -22.53 -20.75
CA VAL A 373 13.92 -22.16 -21.35
C VAL A 373 13.05 -23.40 -21.60
N THR A 374 11.79 -23.33 -21.21
CA THR A 374 10.76 -24.34 -21.48
C THR A 374 9.48 -23.65 -21.91
N GLY A 375 8.94 -24.02 -23.08
CA GLY A 375 7.64 -23.58 -23.55
C GLY A 375 6.53 -24.43 -22.95
N VAL A 376 5.46 -23.81 -22.51
CA VAL A 376 4.25 -24.45 -21.99
C VAL A 376 3.06 -24.07 -22.84
N THR A 377 2.41 -25.05 -23.46
CA THR A 377 1.16 -24.81 -24.20
C THR A 377 -0.02 -24.80 -23.20
N PHE A 378 -0.79 -23.74 -23.18
CA PHE A 378 -1.99 -23.62 -22.36
C PHE A 378 -3.13 -24.44 -22.94
N THR A 379 -3.36 -25.57 -22.32
CA THR A 379 -4.54 -26.44 -22.55
C THR A 379 -5.37 -26.41 -21.26
N VAL A 380 -6.60 -26.90 -21.31
CA VAL A 380 -7.44 -27.05 -20.12
C VAL A 380 -6.69 -27.82 -19.02
N LYS A 381 -5.99 -28.91 -19.39
CA LYS A 381 -5.23 -29.73 -18.43
C LYS A 381 -4.00 -29.02 -17.87
N SER A 382 -3.19 -28.36 -18.69
CA SER A 382 -1.99 -27.67 -18.21
C SER A 382 -2.35 -26.45 -17.35
N LYS A 383 -3.40 -25.70 -17.71
CA LYS A 383 -3.93 -24.60 -16.89
C LYS A 383 -4.41 -25.11 -15.52
N GLU A 384 -5.17 -26.21 -15.48
CA GLU A 384 -5.64 -26.83 -14.25
C GLU A 384 -4.47 -27.29 -13.35
N GLU A 385 -3.46 -27.95 -13.93
CA GLU A 385 -2.27 -28.42 -13.21
C GLU A 385 -1.50 -27.25 -12.59
N MET A 386 -1.17 -26.23 -13.37
CA MET A 386 -0.41 -25.07 -12.91
C MET A 386 -1.15 -24.27 -11.82
N ALA A 387 -2.43 -23.99 -12.05
CA ALA A 387 -3.26 -23.26 -11.11
C ALA A 387 -3.44 -24.04 -9.79
N THR A 388 -3.55 -25.39 -9.86
CA THR A 388 -3.64 -26.24 -8.69
C THR A 388 -2.34 -26.24 -7.88
N ILE A 389 -1.17 -26.36 -8.54
CA ILE A 389 0.15 -26.28 -7.88
C ILE A 389 0.27 -24.96 -7.10
N LEU A 390 -0.04 -23.84 -7.74
CA LEU A 390 0.02 -22.53 -7.10
C LEU A 390 -0.91 -22.46 -5.87
N ARG A 391 -2.19 -22.86 -6.03
CA ARG A 391 -3.20 -22.82 -4.97
C ARG A 391 -2.84 -23.68 -3.78
N GLU A 392 -2.33 -24.90 -4.00
CA GLU A 392 -1.89 -25.80 -2.93
C GLU A 392 -0.70 -25.20 -2.17
N LYS A 393 0.30 -24.70 -2.88
CA LYS A 393 1.43 -24.03 -2.25
C LYS A 393 1.02 -22.80 -1.42
N MET A 394 0.06 -22.01 -1.91
CA MET A 394 -0.49 -20.88 -1.17
C MET A 394 -1.23 -21.36 0.10
N ARG A 395 -2.04 -22.41 0.00
CA ARG A 395 -2.76 -23.01 1.15
C ARG A 395 -1.83 -23.57 2.21
N ASN A 396 -0.71 -24.14 1.80
CA ASN A 396 0.33 -24.66 2.70
C ASN A 396 1.19 -23.55 3.31
N GLY A 397 0.97 -22.29 2.94
CA GLY A 397 1.79 -21.16 3.39
C GLY A 397 3.17 -21.09 2.73
N GLU A 398 3.38 -21.84 1.66
CA GLU A 398 4.64 -21.95 0.92
C GLU A 398 4.82 -20.88 -0.16
N VAL A 399 3.93 -19.92 -0.27
CA VAL A 399 4.06 -18.77 -1.18
C VAL A 399 4.07 -17.48 -0.38
N LYS A 400 4.98 -16.58 -0.72
CA LYS A 400 5.02 -15.20 -0.21
C LYS A 400 4.98 -14.23 -1.36
N ILE A 401 4.08 -13.25 -1.27
CA ILE A 401 3.93 -12.17 -2.23
C ILE A 401 4.18 -10.82 -1.55
N PRO A 402 4.84 -9.87 -2.23
CA PRO A 402 4.99 -8.53 -1.68
C PRO A 402 3.65 -7.80 -1.68
N TYR A 403 3.41 -6.94 -0.71
CA TYR A 403 2.32 -5.98 -0.81
C TYR A 403 2.72 -4.85 -1.77
N VAL A 404 2.09 -4.80 -2.93
CA VAL A 404 2.31 -3.73 -3.92
C VAL A 404 1.06 -2.85 -3.95
N PRO A 405 1.10 -1.64 -3.35
CA PRO A 405 -0.03 -0.72 -3.44
C PRO A 405 -0.16 -0.18 -4.87
N THR A 406 -1.36 -0.19 -5.40
CA THR A 406 -1.67 0.43 -6.70
C THR A 406 -1.37 1.93 -6.64
N ARG A 407 -0.44 2.41 -7.45
CA ARG A 407 -0.05 3.83 -7.48
C ARG A 407 -0.57 4.61 -8.66
N LYS A 408 -0.76 3.95 -9.80
CA LYS A 408 -1.21 4.55 -11.06
C LYS A 408 -2.03 3.55 -11.86
N LEU A 409 -2.77 4.03 -12.87
CA LEU A 409 -3.45 3.21 -13.87
C LEU A 409 -2.52 2.24 -14.63
N GLU A 410 -1.22 2.55 -14.69
CA GLU A 410 -0.17 1.76 -15.37
C GLU A 410 0.54 0.77 -14.44
N ASP A 411 0.28 0.81 -13.12
CA ASP A 411 0.91 -0.07 -12.14
C ASP A 411 0.06 -1.32 -11.92
N ILE A 412 0.69 -2.49 -11.98
CA ILE A 412 0.06 -3.78 -11.70
C ILE A 412 -0.44 -3.82 -10.26
N ASP A 413 -1.70 -4.18 -10.07
CA ASP A 413 -2.24 -4.59 -8.78
C ASP A 413 -2.13 -6.12 -8.67
N LEU A 414 -0.97 -6.59 -8.18
CA LEU A 414 -0.69 -8.02 -8.03
C LEU A 414 -1.82 -8.78 -7.29
N THR A 415 -2.41 -8.17 -6.26
CA THR A 415 -3.45 -8.82 -5.46
C THR A 415 -4.78 -8.91 -6.22
N ALA A 416 -5.12 -7.89 -7.00
CA ALA A 416 -6.32 -7.90 -7.81
C ALA A 416 -6.21 -8.88 -8.99
N GLU A 417 -5.08 -8.93 -9.67
CA GLU A 417 -4.87 -9.86 -10.78
C GLU A 417 -4.77 -11.31 -10.33
N LEU A 418 -4.27 -11.60 -9.13
CA LEU A 418 -4.32 -12.95 -8.57
C LEU A 418 -5.75 -13.42 -8.23
N ASN A 419 -6.68 -12.48 -7.97
CA ASN A 419 -8.09 -12.80 -7.66
C ASN A 419 -8.99 -12.82 -8.91
N VAL A 420 -8.47 -12.47 -10.09
CA VAL A 420 -9.29 -12.27 -11.30
C VAL A 420 -9.83 -13.58 -11.89
N GLU A 421 -9.04 -14.66 -11.78
CA GLU A 421 -9.38 -15.94 -12.37
C GLU A 421 -10.57 -16.62 -11.69
N LYS A 422 -11.59 -16.90 -12.48
CA LYS A 422 -12.77 -17.68 -12.11
C LYS A 422 -12.65 -19.09 -12.66
N PHE A 423 -13.35 -20.02 -12.04
CA PHE A 423 -13.34 -21.40 -12.49
C PHE A 423 -14.75 -21.99 -12.56
N GLU A 424 -14.95 -22.89 -13.47
CA GLU A 424 -16.15 -23.71 -13.58
C GLU A 424 -15.78 -25.18 -13.79
N LEU A 425 -16.55 -26.08 -13.18
CA LEU A 425 -16.38 -27.52 -13.38
C LEU A 425 -17.09 -27.93 -14.67
N MET A 426 -16.30 -28.39 -15.65
CA MET A 426 -16.83 -28.90 -16.91
C MET A 426 -17.48 -30.28 -16.76
N LYS A 427 -18.36 -30.65 -17.68
CA LYS A 427 -18.97 -32.00 -17.74
C LYS A 427 -17.92 -33.14 -17.87
N THR A 428 -16.73 -32.82 -18.34
CA THR A 428 -15.59 -33.75 -18.47
C THR A 428 -14.86 -33.99 -17.15
N GLY A 429 -15.22 -33.31 -16.07
CA GLY A 429 -14.54 -33.36 -14.76
C GLY A 429 -13.33 -32.45 -14.65
N HIS A 430 -12.96 -31.74 -15.71
CA HIS A 430 -11.86 -30.75 -15.68
C HIS A 430 -12.35 -29.36 -15.30
N LEU A 431 -11.44 -28.55 -14.78
CA LEU A 431 -11.68 -27.14 -14.48
C LEU A 431 -11.39 -26.27 -15.71
N ARG A 432 -12.33 -25.41 -16.05
CA ARG A 432 -12.14 -24.35 -17.04
C ARG A 432 -11.92 -23.03 -16.31
N PHE A 433 -10.88 -22.31 -16.72
CA PHE A 433 -10.53 -21.01 -16.19
C PHE A 433 -10.99 -19.91 -17.15
N SER A 434 -11.42 -18.77 -16.57
CA SER A 434 -11.84 -17.59 -17.30
C SER A 434 -11.72 -16.36 -16.40
N HIS A 435 -11.57 -15.20 -17.01
CA HIS A 435 -11.62 -13.92 -16.32
C HIS A 435 -12.79 -13.06 -16.82
N PRO A 436 -13.29 -12.10 -16.02
CA PRO A 436 -14.31 -11.15 -16.45
C PRO A 436 -13.82 -10.27 -17.60
N GLU A 437 -14.75 -9.80 -18.42
CA GLU A 437 -14.44 -8.84 -19.50
C GLU A 437 -13.76 -7.60 -18.92
N GLY A 438 -12.65 -7.17 -19.54
CA GLY A 438 -11.79 -6.08 -19.04
C GLY A 438 -10.88 -6.46 -17.86
N GLY A 439 -10.85 -7.74 -17.46
CA GLY A 439 -9.84 -8.28 -16.53
C GLY A 439 -8.57 -8.68 -17.27
N HIS A 440 -7.44 -8.63 -16.58
CA HIS A 440 -6.17 -9.15 -17.06
C HIS A 440 -5.71 -10.26 -16.12
N ASP A 441 -5.30 -11.39 -16.68
CA ASP A 441 -4.85 -12.60 -15.98
C ASP A 441 -3.36 -12.91 -16.24
N ASP A 442 -2.65 -12.01 -16.94
CA ASP A 442 -1.26 -12.19 -17.34
C ASP A 442 -0.32 -12.43 -16.15
N VAL A 443 -0.53 -11.72 -15.04
CA VAL A 443 0.24 -11.93 -13.80
C VAL A 443 -0.11 -13.27 -13.14
N PHE A 444 -1.39 -13.65 -13.16
CA PHE A 444 -1.83 -14.94 -12.62
C PHE A 444 -1.15 -16.10 -13.34
N TRP A 445 -1.10 -16.08 -14.69
CA TRP A 445 -0.45 -17.15 -15.44
C TRP A 445 1.06 -17.09 -15.34
N SER A 446 1.64 -15.91 -15.26
CA SER A 446 3.08 -15.76 -15.04
C SER A 446 3.54 -16.34 -13.69
N ILE A 447 2.80 -16.14 -12.59
CA ILE A 447 3.16 -16.78 -11.29
C ILE A 447 2.91 -18.29 -11.33
N CYS A 448 1.88 -18.77 -12.03
CA CYS A 448 1.63 -20.19 -12.24
C CYS A 448 2.81 -20.86 -12.99
N LEU A 449 3.30 -20.25 -14.06
CA LEU A 449 4.48 -20.70 -14.80
C LEU A 449 5.76 -20.69 -13.95
N ALA A 450 5.98 -19.62 -13.17
CA ALA A 450 7.13 -19.54 -12.27
C ALA A 450 7.07 -20.62 -11.16
N ALA A 451 5.90 -20.87 -10.59
CA ALA A 451 5.71 -21.92 -9.60
C ALA A 451 5.93 -23.32 -10.19
N LEU A 452 5.40 -23.57 -11.39
CA LEU A 452 5.63 -24.83 -12.14
C LEU A 452 7.13 -25.03 -12.39
N SER A 453 7.82 -24.00 -12.88
CA SER A 453 9.26 -24.08 -13.16
C SER A 453 10.07 -24.37 -11.90
N ALA A 454 9.72 -23.76 -10.75
CA ALA A 454 10.36 -24.02 -9.47
C ALA A 454 10.13 -25.44 -8.91
N VAL A 455 9.04 -26.11 -9.34
CA VAL A 455 8.74 -27.49 -8.96
C VAL A 455 9.42 -28.49 -9.89
N GLN A 456 9.41 -28.25 -11.19
CA GLN A 456 9.81 -29.23 -12.21
C GLN A 456 11.27 -29.09 -12.66
N ALA A 457 11.88 -27.89 -12.56
CA ALA A 457 13.23 -27.71 -13.04
C ALA A 457 14.23 -28.55 -12.21
N PRO A 458 15.21 -29.21 -12.87
CA PRO A 458 16.18 -30.03 -12.17
C PRO A 458 17.04 -29.20 -11.20
N LEU A 459 17.27 -29.77 -10.00
CA LEU A 459 18.15 -29.13 -9.01
C LEU A 459 19.58 -29.02 -9.57
N PRO A 460 20.30 -27.93 -9.34
CA PRO A 460 21.70 -27.83 -9.72
C PRO A 460 22.53 -28.88 -8.98
N GLY A 461 23.21 -29.77 -9.72
CA GLY A 461 24.19 -30.71 -9.15
C GLY A 461 23.92 -32.21 -9.36
N ARG A 462 22.81 -32.63 -9.99
CA ARG A 462 22.70 -33.99 -10.53
C ARG A 462 22.74 -33.92 -12.06
N GLY A 463 23.94 -34.13 -12.61
CA GLY A 463 24.12 -34.32 -14.03
C GLY A 463 23.17 -35.37 -14.55
N ALA A 464 22.10 -34.94 -15.23
CA ALA A 464 21.33 -35.82 -16.07
C ALA A 464 22.19 -36.18 -17.28
N VAL A 465 22.80 -37.34 -17.24
CA VAL A 465 23.27 -38.02 -18.44
C VAL A 465 22.02 -38.35 -19.23
N MET A 466 21.80 -37.62 -20.32
CA MET A 466 20.77 -37.96 -21.29
C MET A 466 21.17 -39.29 -21.94
N PRO A 467 20.36 -40.34 -21.93
CA PRO A 467 20.58 -41.47 -22.79
C PRO A 467 20.34 -41.02 -24.24
N TYR A 468 21.28 -41.42 -25.13
CA TYR A 468 21.25 -41.25 -26.56
C TYR A 468 19.99 -41.85 -27.18
#